data_677e2a30b188dcac8b051734aeeda0e5
#
_entry.id   677e2a30b188dcac8b051734aeeda0e5
#
_cell.length_a   1.000
_cell.length_b   1.000
_cell.length_c   1.000
_cell.angle_alpha   90.00
_cell.angle_beta   90.00
_cell.angle_gamma   90.00
#
_symmetry.space_group_name_H-M   'P 1'
#
loop_
_entity.id
_entity.type
_entity.pdbx_description
1 polymer ?
#
loop_
_entity_poly.entity_id
_entity_poly.type
_entity_poly.pdbx_seq_one_letter_code
_entity_poly.pdbx_strand_id
1 'polypeptide(L)'
;MDQLDIPGHYDTINKAANLFLHNFGPGFTQTAEGHIQTDIAGAASVAGTVLLRSTVPDLARYEPGAVLLSEIHDREEHIGRFMSNVIYSMNLEPRGGWTMPIPDEHQPMLSILEMTHRLENPLYHACTEAGLHADFYSHAAALTAIKLVAAGVATDRLALDTGKALAAYHLAGGCRTVPYPPLTD
;
A
#
# COMPACT_ATOMS: atom_id res chain seq x y z
N MET A 1 -18.47 -1.67 -14.97
CA MET A 1 -17.05 -1.47 -14.61
C MET A 1 -16.28 -2.55 -15.30
N ASP A 2 -15.52 -2.17 -16.34
CA ASP A 2 -14.76 -3.15 -17.13
C ASP A 2 -13.76 -3.82 -16.19
N GLN A 3 -13.68 -5.13 -16.29
CA GLN A 3 -12.77 -5.94 -15.48
C GLN A 3 -11.34 -5.57 -15.89
N LEU A 4 -10.59 -4.92 -15.00
CA LEU A 4 -9.19 -4.56 -15.26
C LEU A 4 -8.40 -5.80 -15.65
N ASP A 5 -7.75 -5.78 -16.80
CA ASP A 5 -6.88 -6.87 -17.28
C ASP A 5 -5.55 -6.88 -16.50
N ILE A 6 -5.61 -7.29 -15.24
CA ILE A 6 -4.43 -7.42 -14.38
C ILE A 6 -3.40 -8.39 -14.96
N PRO A 7 -3.78 -9.58 -15.48
CA PRO A 7 -2.82 -10.50 -16.11
C PRO A 7 -2.01 -9.85 -17.23
N GLY A 8 -2.64 -9.07 -18.11
CA GLY A 8 -1.96 -8.39 -19.23
C GLY A 8 -1.02 -7.27 -18.79
N HIS A 9 -1.18 -6.76 -17.56
CA HIS A 9 -0.37 -5.66 -17.01
C HIS A 9 0.58 -6.07 -15.88
N TYR A 10 0.58 -7.36 -15.49
CA TYR A 10 1.31 -7.82 -14.30
C TYR A 10 2.82 -7.50 -14.35
N ASP A 11 3.46 -7.70 -15.49
CA ASP A 11 4.89 -7.42 -15.62
C ASP A 11 5.21 -5.93 -15.41
N THR A 12 4.38 -5.04 -15.93
CA THR A 12 4.53 -3.58 -15.76
C THR A 12 4.23 -3.16 -14.32
N ILE A 13 3.18 -3.74 -13.70
CA ILE A 13 2.89 -3.56 -12.27
C ILE A 13 4.08 -4.01 -11.42
N ASN A 14 4.64 -5.18 -11.72
CA ASN A 14 5.78 -5.74 -10.99
C ASN A 14 7.05 -4.89 -11.17
N LYS A 15 7.30 -4.35 -12.37
CA LYS A 15 8.39 -3.40 -12.62
C LYS A 15 8.23 -2.14 -11.78
N ALA A 16 7.04 -1.52 -11.78
CA ALA A 16 6.73 -0.34 -10.98
C ALA A 16 6.90 -0.62 -9.48
N ALA A 17 6.40 -1.76 -8.98
CA ALA A 17 6.57 -2.17 -7.60
C ALA A 17 8.04 -2.34 -7.21
N ASN A 18 8.88 -2.90 -8.08
CA ASN A 18 10.32 -3.03 -7.83
C ASN A 18 11.03 -1.68 -7.77
N LEU A 19 10.69 -0.73 -8.66
CA LEU A 19 11.21 0.63 -8.60
C LEU A 19 10.76 1.34 -7.30
N PHE A 20 9.50 1.16 -6.93
CA PHE A 20 8.97 1.77 -5.72
C PHE A 20 9.59 1.21 -4.44
N LEU A 21 9.99 -0.07 -4.41
CA LEU A 21 10.69 -0.69 -3.27
C LEU A 21 11.95 0.05 -2.84
N HIS A 22 12.64 0.75 -3.74
CA HIS A 22 13.85 1.51 -3.42
C HIS A 22 13.62 2.70 -2.48
N ASN A 23 12.37 3.09 -2.26
CA ASN A 23 12.01 4.21 -1.38
C ASN A 23 11.82 3.79 0.09
N PHE A 24 11.98 2.50 0.42
CA PHE A 24 11.76 1.95 1.75
C PHE A 24 13.06 1.65 2.49
N GLY A 25 12.94 1.26 3.75
CA GLY A 25 14.06 0.95 4.61
C GLY A 25 14.56 2.14 5.45
N PRO A 26 15.85 2.20 5.82
CA PRO A 26 16.39 3.19 6.75
C PRO A 26 16.12 4.64 6.36
N GLY A 27 16.16 4.95 5.06
CA GLY A 27 15.90 6.30 4.55
C GLY A 27 14.47 6.76 4.76
N PHE A 28 13.50 5.87 4.63
CA PHE A 28 12.08 6.16 4.81
C PHE A 28 11.72 6.32 6.29
N THR A 29 12.17 5.40 7.12
CA THR A 29 11.84 5.38 8.56
C THR A 29 12.78 6.24 9.40
N GLN A 30 13.89 6.70 8.83
CA GLN A 30 14.95 7.46 9.53
C GLN A 30 15.53 6.72 10.74
N THR A 31 15.54 5.38 10.67
CA THR A 31 16.13 4.48 11.67
C THR A 31 17.31 3.74 11.06
N ALA A 32 18.32 3.37 11.86
CA ALA A 32 19.54 2.72 11.38
C ALA A 32 19.29 1.39 10.64
N GLU A 33 18.25 0.65 11.06
CA GLU A 33 17.95 -0.70 10.56
C GLU A 33 16.68 -0.76 9.68
N GLY A 34 15.99 0.39 9.50
CA GLY A 34 14.65 0.40 8.92
C GLY A 34 13.60 -0.17 9.88
N HIS A 35 12.34 -0.05 9.56
CA HIS A 35 11.21 -0.57 10.34
C HIS A 35 10.21 -1.22 9.39
N ILE A 36 10.31 -2.54 9.23
CA ILE A 36 9.55 -3.29 8.22
C ILE A 36 8.03 -3.10 8.34
N GLN A 37 7.53 -2.93 9.56
CA GLN A 37 6.11 -2.67 9.82
C GLN A 37 5.67 -1.32 9.24
N THR A 38 6.51 -0.28 9.39
CA THR A 38 6.26 1.05 8.80
C THR A 38 6.37 1.01 7.27
N ASP A 39 7.31 0.24 6.72
CA ASP A 39 7.47 0.06 5.29
C ASP A 39 6.22 -0.60 4.67
N ILE A 40 5.72 -1.69 5.27
CA ILE A 40 4.50 -2.38 4.83
C ILE A 40 3.29 -1.44 4.93
N ALA A 41 3.13 -0.80 6.09
CA ALA A 41 2.04 0.13 6.35
C ALA A 41 2.04 1.31 5.36
N GLY A 42 3.23 1.86 5.07
CA GLY A 42 3.40 2.95 4.11
C GLY A 42 2.99 2.57 2.70
N ALA A 43 3.48 1.45 2.19
CA ALA A 43 3.12 0.97 0.85
C ALA A 43 1.60 0.68 0.73
N ALA A 44 1.01 0.06 1.75
CA ALA A 44 -0.42 -0.22 1.79
C ALA A 44 -1.27 1.07 1.90
N SER A 45 -0.85 2.03 2.74
CA SER A 45 -1.55 3.32 2.87
C SER A 45 -1.58 4.10 1.56
N VAL A 46 -0.45 4.14 0.83
CA VAL A 46 -0.38 4.81 -0.47
C VAL A 46 -1.27 4.11 -1.51
N ALA A 47 -1.34 2.77 -1.50
CA ALA A 47 -2.27 2.04 -2.37
C ALA A 47 -3.73 2.48 -2.13
N GLY A 48 -4.13 2.60 -0.86
CA GLY A 48 -5.45 3.11 -0.48
C GLY A 48 -5.66 4.57 -0.87
N THR A 49 -4.66 5.42 -0.67
CA THR A 49 -4.74 6.85 -1.02
C THR A 49 -4.94 7.07 -2.52
N VAL A 50 -4.25 6.31 -3.37
CA VAL A 50 -4.45 6.38 -4.83
C VAL A 50 -5.88 5.99 -5.21
N LEU A 51 -6.45 4.96 -4.56
CA LEU A 51 -7.85 4.61 -4.75
C LEU A 51 -8.79 5.73 -4.32
N LEU A 52 -8.54 6.34 -3.16
CA LEU A 52 -9.32 7.47 -2.67
C LEU A 52 -9.32 8.63 -3.67
N ARG A 53 -8.14 9.03 -4.17
CA ARG A 53 -8.01 10.10 -5.16
C ARG A 53 -8.74 9.79 -6.49
N SER A 54 -8.72 8.53 -6.92
CA SER A 54 -9.40 8.13 -8.16
C SER A 54 -10.92 8.03 -8.02
N THR A 55 -11.44 8.01 -6.79
CA THR A 55 -12.86 7.77 -6.51
C THR A 55 -13.58 9.03 -6.03
N VAL A 56 -12.87 9.90 -5.28
CA VAL A 56 -13.44 11.13 -4.72
C VAL A 56 -12.86 12.34 -5.48
N PRO A 57 -13.60 12.94 -6.41
CA PRO A 57 -13.06 13.96 -7.33
C PRO A 57 -12.71 15.29 -6.68
N ASP A 58 -13.24 15.59 -5.50
CA ASP A 58 -13.05 16.89 -4.83
C ASP A 58 -12.58 16.68 -3.38
N LEU A 59 -11.39 16.09 -3.24
CA LEU A 59 -10.76 15.92 -1.92
C LEU A 59 -10.32 17.25 -1.30
N ALA A 60 -10.11 18.29 -2.12
CA ALA A 60 -9.64 19.60 -1.64
C ALA A 60 -10.63 20.31 -0.70
N ARG A 61 -11.90 19.91 -0.69
CA ARG A 61 -12.92 20.42 0.23
C ARG A 61 -12.81 19.90 1.67
N TYR A 62 -12.00 18.86 1.88
CA TYR A 62 -11.81 18.25 3.19
C TYR A 62 -10.42 18.62 3.74
N GLU A 63 -10.31 18.70 5.06
CA GLU A 63 -9.01 18.90 5.71
C GLU A 63 -8.16 17.63 5.64
N PRO A 64 -6.85 17.73 5.40
CA PRO A 64 -5.94 16.60 5.47
C PRO A 64 -6.05 15.88 6.82
N GLY A 65 -6.10 14.57 6.79
CA GLY A 65 -6.32 13.72 7.98
C GLY A 65 -7.79 13.47 8.33
N ALA A 66 -8.74 14.15 7.70
CA ALA A 66 -10.17 13.82 7.86
C ALA A 66 -10.45 12.38 7.41
N VAL A 67 -11.29 11.67 8.17
CA VAL A 67 -11.69 10.29 7.84
C VAL A 67 -13.01 10.30 7.11
N LEU A 68 -13.02 9.84 5.88
CA LEU A 68 -14.22 9.70 5.06
C LEU A 68 -14.78 8.28 5.23
N LEU A 69 -16.02 8.20 5.73
CA LEU A 69 -16.80 6.96 5.76
C LEU A 69 -17.47 6.80 4.39
N SER A 70 -16.70 6.52 3.35
CA SER A 70 -17.20 6.59 1.99
C SER A 70 -17.32 5.24 1.31
N GLU A 71 -18.05 5.24 0.19
CA GLU A 71 -18.46 4.15 -0.69
C GLU A 71 -17.31 3.54 -1.53
N ILE A 72 -16.08 3.46 -0.97
CA ILE A 72 -14.91 2.93 -1.69
C ILE A 72 -14.84 1.39 -1.62
N HIS A 73 -15.81 0.77 -0.97
CA HIS A 73 -15.80 -0.65 -0.59
C HIS A 73 -15.44 -1.61 -1.72
N ASP A 74 -16.04 -1.45 -2.88
CA ASP A 74 -15.83 -2.39 -4.00
C ASP A 74 -14.39 -2.37 -4.54
N ARG A 75 -13.76 -1.19 -4.58
CA ARG A 75 -12.38 -1.05 -5.08
C ARG A 75 -11.37 -1.50 -4.03
N GLU A 76 -11.60 -1.20 -2.75
CA GLU A 76 -10.80 -1.71 -1.63
C GLU A 76 -10.80 -3.25 -1.64
N GLU A 77 -11.96 -3.87 -1.79
CA GLU A 77 -12.10 -5.33 -1.88
C GLU A 77 -11.34 -5.90 -3.10
N HIS A 78 -11.37 -5.21 -4.24
CA HIS A 78 -10.64 -5.65 -5.43
C HIS A 78 -9.12 -5.68 -5.19
N ILE A 79 -8.54 -4.64 -4.57
CA ILE A 79 -7.12 -4.62 -4.22
C ILE A 79 -6.81 -5.65 -3.14
N GLY A 80 -7.66 -5.82 -2.14
CA GLY A 80 -7.51 -6.87 -1.13
C GLY A 80 -7.48 -8.28 -1.74
N ARG A 81 -8.33 -8.57 -2.71
CA ARG A 81 -8.31 -9.83 -3.47
C ARG A 81 -7.03 -9.99 -4.30
N PHE A 82 -6.57 -8.93 -4.96
CA PHE A 82 -5.29 -8.93 -5.67
C PHE A 82 -4.14 -9.28 -4.72
N MET A 83 -4.05 -8.61 -3.56
CA MET A 83 -3.03 -8.90 -2.54
C MET A 83 -3.07 -10.35 -2.05
N SER A 84 -4.27 -10.89 -1.82
CA SER A 84 -4.46 -12.29 -1.42
C SER A 84 -3.92 -13.25 -2.49
N ASN A 85 -4.27 -13.03 -3.75
CA ASN A 85 -3.81 -13.87 -4.85
C ASN A 85 -2.28 -13.85 -4.99
N VAL A 86 -1.65 -12.70 -4.79
CA VAL A 86 -0.18 -12.60 -4.81
C VAL A 86 0.45 -13.40 -3.66
N ILE A 87 -0.09 -13.32 -2.44
CA ILE A 87 0.39 -14.11 -1.29
C ILE A 87 0.31 -15.60 -1.60
N TYR A 88 -0.81 -16.07 -2.13
CA TYR A 88 -0.97 -17.48 -2.53
C TYR A 88 0.04 -17.89 -3.61
N SER A 89 0.28 -17.04 -4.60
CA SER A 89 1.25 -17.32 -5.67
C SER A 89 2.71 -17.42 -5.16
N MET A 90 3.01 -16.79 -4.02
CA MET A 90 4.30 -16.88 -3.34
C MET A 90 4.43 -18.14 -2.43
N ASN A 91 3.46 -19.06 -2.43
CA ASN A 91 3.36 -20.20 -1.52
C ASN A 91 3.39 -19.82 -0.03
N LEU A 92 2.93 -18.64 0.30
CA LEU A 92 2.75 -18.17 1.67
C LEU A 92 1.34 -18.56 2.09
N GLU A 93 1.20 -19.64 2.85
CA GLU A 93 -0.09 -20.11 3.36
C GLU A 93 -0.45 -19.38 4.66
N PRO A 94 -1.42 -18.49 4.64
CA PRO A 94 -1.85 -17.81 5.86
C PRO A 94 -2.68 -18.75 6.74
N ARG A 95 -2.35 -18.83 8.02
CA ARG A 95 -3.12 -19.59 9.02
C ARG A 95 -4.30 -18.80 9.58
N GLY A 96 -4.31 -17.47 9.45
CA GLY A 96 -5.31 -16.55 9.99
C GLY A 96 -5.93 -15.64 8.92
N GLY A 97 -6.96 -14.90 9.33
CA GLY A 97 -7.59 -13.87 8.51
C GLY A 97 -6.76 -12.58 8.41
N TRP A 98 -7.22 -11.66 7.56
CA TRP A 98 -6.62 -10.32 7.40
C TRP A 98 -6.99 -9.34 8.53
N THR A 99 -7.82 -9.76 9.49
CA THR A 99 -8.44 -8.91 10.51
C THR A 99 -7.89 -9.14 11.92
N MET A 100 -6.64 -9.61 12.03
CA MET A 100 -5.98 -9.75 13.34
C MET A 100 -5.73 -8.38 13.98
N PRO A 101 -5.84 -8.24 15.30
CA PRO A 101 -5.30 -7.07 15.99
C PRO A 101 -3.79 -7.00 15.75
N ILE A 102 -3.29 -5.81 15.42
CA ILE A 102 -1.85 -5.58 15.28
C ILE A 102 -1.29 -5.37 16.69
N PRO A 103 -0.35 -6.21 17.16
CA PRO A 103 0.29 -6.02 18.46
C PRO A 103 0.99 -4.66 18.57
N ASP A 104 1.05 -4.10 19.78
CA ASP A 104 1.63 -2.75 20.02
C ASP A 104 3.09 -2.65 19.55
N GLU A 105 3.87 -3.70 19.73
CA GLU A 105 5.27 -3.79 19.25
C GLU A 105 5.42 -3.81 17.72
N HIS A 106 4.33 -4.01 17.01
CA HIS A 106 4.29 -4.03 15.55
C HIS A 106 3.58 -2.80 14.95
N GLN A 107 3.25 -1.80 15.77
CA GLN A 107 2.64 -0.56 15.26
C GLN A 107 3.64 0.22 14.39
N PRO A 108 3.19 0.81 13.28
CA PRO A 108 4.04 1.70 12.47
C PRO A 108 4.51 2.92 13.26
N MET A 109 5.71 3.40 12.96
CA MET A 109 6.30 4.60 13.58
C MET A 109 5.73 5.91 13.06
N LEU A 110 5.09 5.87 11.87
CA LEU A 110 4.54 7.03 11.18
C LEU A 110 3.02 6.89 11.05
N SER A 111 2.32 8.01 11.10
CA SER A 111 0.89 8.05 10.79
C SER A 111 0.61 7.80 9.30
N ILE A 112 -0.62 7.39 8.96
CA ILE A 112 -1.06 7.21 7.57
C ILE A 112 -0.80 8.49 6.76
N LEU A 113 -1.10 9.66 7.33
CA LEU A 113 -0.93 10.94 6.67
C LEU A 113 0.55 11.25 6.35
N GLU A 114 1.46 10.97 7.29
CA GLU A 114 2.91 11.15 7.07
C GLU A 114 3.44 10.16 6.04
N MET A 115 3.03 8.88 6.12
CA MET A 115 3.45 7.85 5.17
C MET A 115 3.01 8.19 3.75
N THR A 116 1.75 8.56 3.57
CA THR A 116 1.23 8.93 2.25
C THR A 116 1.91 10.17 1.69
N HIS A 117 2.13 11.20 2.51
CA HIS A 117 2.82 12.41 2.09
C HIS A 117 4.25 12.14 1.58
N ARG A 118 4.98 11.24 2.22
CA ARG A 118 6.36 10.89 1.84
C ARG A 118 6.45 9.97 0.62
N LEU A 119 5.44 9.13 0.38
CA LEU A 119 5.52 8.01 -0.57
C LEU A 119 4.70 8.21 -1.84
N GLU A 120 3.74 9.12 -1.86
CA GLU A 120 2.84 9.29 -3.01
C GLU A 120 3.60 9.71 -4.27
N ASN A 121 4.44 10.75 -4.21
CA ASN A 121 5.26 11.18 -5.34
C ASN A 121 6.28 10.11 -5.79
N PRO A 122 7.05 9.46 -4.89
CA PRO A 122 7.86 8.31 -5.24
C PRO A 122 7.11 7.20 -5.97
N LEU A 123 5.86 6.89 -5.58
CA LEU A 123 5.04 5.92 -6.30
C LEU A 123 4.71 6.40 -7.72
N TYR A 124 4.23 7.64 -7.88
CA TYR A 124 3.91 8.19 -9.20
C TYR A 124 5.12 8.19 -10.12
N HIS A 125 6.29 8.55 -9.60
CA HIS A 125 7.55 8.50 -10.35
C HIS A 125 7.88 7.07 -10.81
N ALA A 126 7.85 6.10 -9.90
CA ALA A 126 8.11 4.70 -10.20
C ALA A 126 7.13 4.12 -11.24
N CYS A 127 5.84 4.46 -11.13
CA CYS A 127 4.82 4.03 -12.07
C CYS A 127 5.02 4.65 -13.46
N THR A 128 5.34 5.95 -13.53
CA THR A 128 5.63 6.65 -14.79
C THR A 128 6.88 6.07 -15.47
N GLU A 129 7.96 5.85 -14.71
CA GLU A 129 9.20 5.23 -15.23
C GLU A 129 8.97 3.80 -15.73
N ALA A 130 8.08 3.06 -15.08
CA ALA A 130 7.70 1.72 -15.54
C ALA A 130 6.83 1.76 -16.80
N GLY A 131 6.19 2.90 -17.14
CA GLY A 131 5.20 3.00 -18.19
C GLY A 131 3.85 2.40 -17.80
N LEU A 132 3.52 2.38 -16.50
CA LEU A 132 2.29 1.82 -15.99
C LEU A 132 1.13 2.79 -16.19
N HIS A 133 -0.05 2.28 -16.59
CA HIS A 133 -1.27 3.09 -16.67
C HIS A 133 -1.78 3.45 -15.27
N ALA A 134 -2.34 4.65 -15.12
CA ALA A 134 -2.76 5.21 -13.83
C ALA A 134 -3.76 4.32 -13.05
N ASP A 135 -4.62 3.59 -13.74
CA ASP A 135 -5.58 2.65 -13.13
C ASP A 135 -4.93 1.53 -12.32
N PHE A 136 -3.64 1.27 -12.53
CA PHE A 136 -2.88 0.22 -11.85
C PHE A 136 -1.89 0.73 -10.80
N TYR A 137 -1.82 2.02 -10.52
CA TYR A 137 -0.87 2.57 -9.53
C TYR A 137 -1.11 2.00 -8.13
N SER A 138 -2.38 1.86 -7.72
CA SER A 138 -2.73 1.20 -6.46
C SER A 138 -2.29 -0.26 -6.41
N HIS A 139 -2.32 -0.97 -7.55
CA HIS A 139 -1.83 -2.36 -7.63
C HIS A 139 -0.31 -2.44 -7.45
N ALA A 140 0.45 -1.50 -8.02
CA ALA A 140 1.91 -1.45 -7.83
C ALA A 140 2.28 -1.21 -6.37
N ALA A 141 1.62 -0.27 -5.69
CA ALA A 141 1.84 -0.02 -4.27
C ALA A 141 1.41 -1.22 -3.40
N ALA A 142 0.25 -1.85 -3.70
CA ALA A 142 -0.21 -3.04 -3.00
C ALA A 142 0.74 -4.24 -3.19
N LEU A 143 1.27 -4.44 -4.41
CA LEU A 143 2.27 -5.47 -4.68
C LEU A 143 3.56 -5.20 -3.89
N THR A 144 3.97 -3.94 -3.78
CA THR A 144 5.11 -3.54 -2.95
C THR A 144 4.89 -3.90 -1.48
N ALA A 145 3.71 -3.63 -0.92
CA ALA A 145 3.39 -4.01 0.45
C ALA A 145 3.52 -5.54 0.66
N ILE A 146 3.03 -6.34 -0.27
CA ILE A 146 3.14 -7.81 -0.17
C ILE A 146 4.58 -8.29 -0.32
N LYS A 147 5.40 -7.68 -1.19
CA LYS A 147 6.82 -8.00 -1.28
C LYS A 147 7.57 -7.69 0.02
N LEU A 148 7.23 -6.58 0.69
CA LEU A 148 7.76 -6.24 2.01
C LEU A 148 7.31 -7.23 3.08
N VAL A 149 6.06 -7.69 3.06
CA VAL A 149 5.59 -8.78 3.94
C VAL A 149 6.42 -10.04 3.70
N ALA A 150 6.58 -10.46 2.44
CA ALA A 150 7.36 -11.65 2.10
C ALA A 150 8.82 -11.54 2.55
N ALA A 151 9.44 -10.37 2.38
CA ALA A 151 10.81 -10.11 2.85
C ALA A 151 10.91 -10.14 4.37
N GLY A 152 9.94 -9.57 5.10
CA GLY A 152 9.88 -9.62 6.55
C GLY A 152 9.76 -11.04 7.10
N VAL A 153 8.93 -11.86 6.46
CA VAL A 153 8.76 -13.29 6.80
C VAL A 153 10.03 -14.08 6.49
N ALA A 154 10.63 -13.89 5.32
CA ALA A 154 11.83 -14.60 4.90
C ALA A 154 13.05 -14.30 5.78
N THR A 155 13.07 -13.13 6.42
CA THR A 155 14.14 -12.69 7.35
C THR A 155 13.80 -12.88 8.83
N ASP A 156 12.70 -13.57 9.13
CA ASP A 156 12.18 -13.82 10.49
C ASP A 156 11.94 -12.56 11.33
N ARG A 157 11.71 -11.42 10.65
CA ARG A 157 11.43 -10.12 11.29
C ARG A 157 9.95 -9.90 11.58
N LEU A 158 9.07 -10.71 10.95
CA LEU A 158 7.62 -10.53 11.01
C LEU A 158 6.90 -11.85 10.76
N ALA A 159 5.88 -12.16 11.57
CA ALA A 159 4.96 -13.24 11.26
C ALA A 159 4.07 -12.87 10.07
N LEU A 160 3.76 -13.85 9.21
CA LEU A 160 2.94 -13.64 8.01
C LEU A 160 1.58 -13.00 8.34
N ASP A 161 0.89 -13.51 9.38
CA ASP A 161 -0.43 -13.00 9.76
C ASP A 161 -0.39 -11.56 10.24
N THR A 162 0.67 -11.17 10.96
CA THR A 162 0.91 -9.76 11.37
C THR A 162 1.16 -8.88 10.14
N GLY A 163 2.00 -9.32 9.20
CA GLY A 163 2.26 -8.59 7.95
C GLY A 163 1.01 -8.37 7.10
N LYS A 164 0.15 -9.40 7.01
CA LYS A 164 -1.15 -9.31 6.33
C LYS A 164 -2.08 -8.32 7.02
N ALA A 165 -2.19 -8.39 8.35
CA ALA A 165 -3.03 -7.48 9.13
C ALA A 165 -2.58 -6.03 8.96
N LEU A 166 -1.26 -5.75 9.00
CA LEU A 166 -0.69 -4.44 8.72
C LEU A 166 -1.09 -3.94 7.32
N ALA A 167 -0.88 -4.76 6.30
CA ALA A 167 -1.20 -4.37 4.92
C ALA A 167 -2.70 -4.10 4.73
N ALA A 168 -3.58 -4.94 5.27
CA ALA A 168 -5.03 -4.76 5.16
C ALA A 168 -5.53 -3.52 5.92
N TYR A 169 -5.09 -3.35 7.16
CA TYR A 169 -5.49 -2.22 7.99
C TYR A 169 -5.08 -0.88 7.35
N HIS A 170 -3.85 -0.80 6.86
CA HIS A 170 -3.31 0.43 6.29
C HIS A 170 -3.81 0.69 4.86
N LEU A 171 -4.15 -0.33 4.07
CA LEU A 171 -4.90 -0.15 2.83
C LEU A 171 -6.26 0.51 3.11
N ALA A 172 -7.03 -0.06 4.03
CA ALA A 172 -8.33 0.48 4.43
C ALA A 172 -8.21 1.89 5.01
N GLY A 173 -7.20 2.15 5.82
CA GLY A 173 -6.89 3.46 6.37
C GLY A 173 -6.58 4.50 5.28
N GLY A 174 -5.74 4.15 4.32
CA GLY A 174 -5.41 5.00 3.16
C GLY A 174 -6.62 5.31 2.28
N CYS A 175 -7.54 4.34 2.11
CA CYS A 175 -8.80 4.54 1.38
C CYS A 175 -9.74 5.54 2.05
N ARG A 176 -9.54 5.87 3.31
CA ARG A 176 -10.47 6.68 4.11
C ARG A 176 -9.88 7.97 4.65
N THR A 177 -8.56 8.09 4.71
CA THR A 177 -7.87 9.27 5.24
C THR A 177 -7.57 10.25 4.11
N VAL A 178 -8.11 11.47 4.22
CA VAL A 178 -7.84 12.55 3.25
C VAL A 178 -6.34 12.88 3.28
N PRO A 179 -5.62 12.70 2.16
CA PRO A 179 -4.20 13.01 2.10
C PRO A 179 -3.95 14.52 1.99
N TYR A 180 -2.71 14.95 2.19
CA TYR A 180 -2.32 16.30 1.80
C TYR A 180 -2.59 16.53 0.30
N PRO A 181 -2.80 17.79 -0.12
CA PRO A 181 -2.80 18.11 -1.55
C PRO A 181 -1.56 17.55 -2.24
N PRO A 182 -1.66 17.10 -3.51
CA PRO A 182 -0.48 16.68 -4.25
C PRO A 182 0.58 17.80 -4.24
N LEU A 183 1.85 17.41 -4.09
CA LEU A 183 2.93 18.38 -4.25
C LEU A 183 2.90 18.81 -5.73
N THR A 184 2.64 20.09 -5.96
CA THR A 184 2.79 20.70 -7.30
C THR A 184 4.27 20.94 -7.52
N ASP A 185 4.83 20.35 -8.56
CA ASP A 185 6.17 20.68 -9.06
C ASP A 185 6.29 22.14 -9.52
#